data_fea06420babee01c5e88bc1c2ea231d9
#
_entry.id   fea06420babee01c5e88bc1c2ea231d9
#
_cell.length_a   1.000
_cell.length_b   1.000
_cell.length_c   1.000
_cell.angle_alpha   90.00
_cell.angle_beta   90.00
_cell.angle_gamma   90.00
#
_symmetry.space_group_name_H-M   'P 1'
#
loop_
_entity.id
_entity.type
_entity.pdbx_description
1 polymer ?
#
loop_
_entity_poly.entity_id
_entity_poly.type
_entity_poly.pdbx_seq_one_letter_code
_entity_poly.pdbx_strand_id
1 'polypeptide(L)'
;MDFGITIKPDIAIGRILNLTRQAEISGFSYGWIFDSHVIWKEPFPLLTLMAANTKKMRLGTCVTNPAVRDVTVSASLFATLNLASQGRMELGIGRGDSSRRVLGKKPTTLENLEEFVRIFRNLNAGKTVDLDGVPTKFPWTNGEVPRVWVAGYGPKALRTAGRIGDGVILQFADPDLIAWCLGFVREGAKEAGRDFSKIEVMAAAPVWASDDLKTAREHVRWFPALVSNHVMDLISKYKPE
;
A
#
# COMPACT_ATOMS: atom_id res chain seq x y z
N MET A 1 6.32 -0.66 -18.18
CA MET A 1 6.68 -0.30 -16.79
C MET A 1 5.88 0.95 -16.44
N ASP A 2 5.22 0.93 -15.31
CA ASP A 2 4.46 2.07 -14.80
C ASP A 2 5.25 2.80 -13.73
N PHE A 3 5.05 4.11 -13.63
CA PHE A 3 5.66 4.93 -12.62
C PHE A 3 4.61 5.47 -11.64
N GLY A 4 4.96 5.49 -10.35
CA GLY A 4 4.12 6.05 -9.31
C GLY A 4 4.88 7.08 -8.48
N ILE A 5 4.13 8.02 -7.90
CA ILE A 5 4.63 8.95 -6.89
C ILE A 5 4.01 8.60 -5.53
N THR A 6 4.84 8.54 -4.49
CA THR A 6 4.36 8.38 -3.11
C THR A 6 4.56 9.69 -2.36
N ILE A 7 3.46 10.24 -1.85
CA ILE A 7 3.46 11.53 -1.17
C ILE A 7 3.42 11.30 0.34
N LYS A 8 4.37 11.90 1.03
CA LYS A 8 4.38 12.03 2.49
C LYS A 8 3.52 13.24 2.86
N PRO A 9 2.39 13.09 3.58
CA PRO A 9 1.45 14.18 3.79
C PRO A 9 1.83 15.11 4.96
N ASP A 10 3.09 15.51 5.03
CA ASP A 10 3.63 16.51 5.96
C ASP A 10 3.70 17.93 5.38
N ILE A 11 3.50 18.07 4.07
CA ILE A 11 3.50 19.34 3.35
C ILE A 11 2.10 19.97 3.24
N ALA A 12 2.00 21.20 2.78
CA ALA A 12 0.72 21.90 2.60
C ALA A 12 -0.20 21.15 1.61
N ILE A 13 -1.51 21.13 1.89
CA ILE A 13 -2.49 20.41 1.06
C ILE A 13 -2.46 20.90 -0.41
N GLY A 14 -2.41 22.22 -0.62
CA GLY A 14 -2.30 22.77 -1.97
C GLY A 14 -1.05 22.28 -2.72
N ARG A 15 0.07 22.04 -2.01
CA ARG A 15 1.27 21.46 -2.63
C ARG A 15 1.06 20.00 -3.00
N ILE A 16 0.39 19.22 -2.15
CA ILE A 16 0.02 17.82 -2.46
C ILE A 16 -0.79 17.75 -3.76
N LEU A 17 -1.83 18.60 -3.88
CA LEU A 17 -2.68 18.62 -5.07
C LEU A 17 -1.92 19.07 -6.33
N ASN A 18 -1.03 20.05 -6.20
CA ASN A 18 -0.20 20.48 -7.32
C ASN A 18 0.74 19.37 -7.78
N LEU A 19 1.42 18.68 -6.85
CA LEU A 19 2.29 17.55 -7.18
C LEU A 19 1.51 16.40 -7.84
N THR A 20 0.31 16.11 -7.34
CA THR A 20 -0.56 15.07 -7.90
C THR A 20 -0.93 15.39 -9.36
N ARG A 21 -1.37 16.62 -9.64
CA ARG A 21 -1.69 17.05 -11.02
C ARG A 21 -0.46 17.03 -11.93
N GLN A 22 0.68 17.52 -11.45
CA GLN A 22 1.93 17.51 -12.21
C GLN A 22 2.36 16.08 -12.54
N ALA A 23 2.27 15.15 -11.57
CA ALA A 23 2.59 13.75 -11.80
C ALA A 23 1.70 13.14 -12.88
N GLU A 24 0.37 13.36 -12.84
CA GLU A 24 -0.53 12.86 -13.89
C GLU A 24 -0.19 13.45 -15.27
N ILE A 25 0.05 14.76 -15.36
CA ILE A 25 0.45 15.43 -16.63
C ILE A 25 1.78 14.88 -17.13
N SER A 26 2.70 14.53 -16.23
CA SER A 26 4.00 13.94 -16.58
C SER A 26 3.95 12.45 -16.88
N GLY A 27 2.75 11.84 -16.92
CA GLY A 27 2.56 10.44 -17.29
C GLY A 27 2.72 9.42 -16.18
N PHE A 28 2.75 9.84 -14.91
CA PHE A 28 2.72 8.90 -13.80
C PHE A 28 1.36 8.20 -13.72
N SER A 29 1.38 6.88 -13.59
CA SER A 29 0.18 6.04 -13.56
C SER A 29 -0.42 5.91 -12.17
N TYR A 30 0.40 6.07 -11.11
CA TYR A 30 0.00 5.86 -9.73
C TYR A 30 0.34 7.05 -8.82
N GLY A 31 -0.57 7.38 -7.91
CA GLY A 31 -0.38 8.33 -6.81
C GLY A 31 -0.71 7.67 -5.47
N TRP A 32 0.28 7.61 -4.59
CA TRP A 32 0.18 6.96 -3.29
C TRP A 32 0.34 7.96 -2.16
N ILE A 33 -0.28 7.68 -1.01
CA ILE A 33 -0.16 8.51 0.17
C ILE A 33 0.05 7.66 1.43
N PHE A 34 0.91 8.11 2.34
CA PHE A 34 1.16 7.43 3.62
C PHE A 34 -0.03 7.54 4.57
N ASP A 35 -0.30 6.45 5.31
CA ASP A 35 -1.29 6.40 6.39
C ASP A 35 -0.64 6.11 7.75
N SER A 36 -0.24 7.17 8.43
CA SER A 36 0.24 7.15 9.82
C SER A 36 -0.32 8.38 10.53
N HIS A 37 -1.57 8.32 10.92
CA HIS A 37 -2.42 9.42 11.37
C HIS A 37 -1.88 10.24 12.57
N VAL A 38 -0.95 9.70 13.35
CA VAL A 38 -0.28 10.44 14.43
C VAL A 38 0.91 11.24 13.91
N ILE A 39 1.58 10.76 12.85
CA ILE A 39 2.79 11.36 12.30
C ILE A 39 2.43 12.36 11.20
N TRP A 40 1.39 12.06 10.41
CA TRP A 40 1.00 12.82 9.23
C TRP A 40 -0.50 13.08 9.18
N LYS A 41 -0.90 13.95 8.26
CA LYS A 41 -2.31 14.22 7.98
C LYS A 41 -3.05 12.95 7.54
N GLU A 42 -4.34 12.89 7.87
CA GLU A 42 -5.25 11.83 7.50
C GLU A 42 -5.31 11.65 5.97
N PRO A 43 -5.06 10.43 5.43
CA PRO A 43 -4.94 10.22 4.00
C PRO A 43 -6.26 10.29 3.23
N PHE A 44 -7.39 9.88 3.80
CA PHE A 44 -8.65 9.74 3.05
C PHE A 44 -9.23 11.05 2.56
N PRO A 45 -9.27 12.15 3.35
CA PRO A 45 -9.61 13.47 2.82
C PRO A 45 -8.68 13.91 1.68
N LEU A 46 -7.39 13.58 1.80
CA LEU A 46 -6.41 13.91 0.76
C LEU A 46 -6.61 13.07 -0.50
N LEU A 47 -6.87 11.77 -0.37
CA LEU A 47 -7.20 10.89 -1.50
C LEU A 47 -8.46 11.36 -2.23
N THR A 48 -9.48 11.83 -1.50
CA THR A 48 -10.68 12.43 -2.09
C THR A 48 -10.31 13.64 -2.95
N LEU A 49 -9.51 14.54 -2.42
CA LEU A 49 -9.07 15.72 -3.15
C LEU A 49 -8.15 15.35 -4.34
N MET A 50 -7.25 14.38 -4.18
CA MET A 50 -6.41 13.88 -5.26
C MET A 50 -7.26 13.28 -6.38
N ALA A 51 -8.27 12.46 -6.04
CA ALA A 51 -9.18 11.84 -6.99
C ALA A 51 -10.00 12.89 -7.79
N ALA A 52 -10.46 13.95 -7.11
CA ALA A 52 -11.17 15.06 -7.74
C ALA A 52 -10.28 15.93 -8.65
N ASN A 53 -8.96 15.90 -8.46
CA ASN A 53 -7.99 16.70 -9.20
C ASN A 53 -7.22 15.89 -10.28
N THR A 54 -7.56 14.62 -10.50
CA THR A 54 -6.98 13.72 -11.50
C THR A 54 -8.06 13.00 -12.29
N LYS A 55 -7.71 12.48 -13.47
CA LYS A 55 -8.66 11.79 -14.37
C LYS A 55 -8.28 10.36 -14.69
N LYS A 56 -6.98 10.04 -14.68
CA LYS A 56 -6.43 8.74 -15.13
C LYS A 56 -5.60 8.03 -14.07
N MET A 57 -4.91 8.80 -13.24
CA MET A 57 -4.01 8.28 -12.21
C MET A 57 -4.77 7.40 -11.22
N ARG A 58 -4.26 6.20 -10.97
CA ARG A 58 -4.72 5.31 -9.90
C ARG A 58 -4.20 5.83 -8.57
N LEU A 59 -5.02 5.77 -7.54
CA LEU A 59 -4.73 6.42 -6.26
C LEU A 59 -4.91 5.44 -5.10
N GLY A 60 -4.04 5.48 -4.12
CA GLY A 60 -4.15 4.57 -2.99
C GLY A 60 -3.33 4.95 -1.78
N THR A 61 -3.47 4.13 -0.75
CA THR A 61 -2.65 4.21 0.47
C THR A 61 -1.33 3.44 0.30
N CYS A 62 -0.23 3.95 0.84
CA CYS A 62 1.05 3.24 0.84
C CYS A 62 1.74 3.38 2.22
N VAL A 63 1.29 2.67 3.23
CA VAL A 63 0.18 1.73 3.29
C VAL A 63 -0.69 2.00 4.51
N THR A 64 -1.98 1.65 4.44
CA THR A 64 -2.83 1.57 5.63
C THR A 64 -2.64 0.23 6.37
N ASN A 65 -3.40 -0.01 7.44
CA ASN A 65 -3.34 -1.27 8.17
C ASN A 65 -4.68 -1.60 8.86
N PRO A 66 -4.92 -2.87 9.24
CA PRO A 66 -6.17 -3.31 9.82
C PRO A 66 -6.52 -2.71 11.19
N ALA A 67 -5.55 -2.13 11.90
CA ALA A 67 -5.74 -1.76 13.30
C ALA A 67 -6.06 -0.27 13.51
N VAL A 68 -6.05 0.56 12.47
CA VAL A 68 -6.32 2.00 12.61
C VAL A 68 -7.77 2.37 12.33
N ARG A 69 -8.50 1.49 11.61
CA ARG A 69 -9.93 1.68 11.31
C ARG A 69 -10.61 0.33 11.25
N ASP A 70 -11.88 0.31 11.66
CA ASP A 70 -12.73 -0.85 11.45
C ASP A 70 -12.76 -1.24 9.96
N VAL A 71 -12.84 -2.56 9.70
CA VAL A 71 -12.82 -3.09 8.33
C VAL A 71 -14.02 -2.61 7.50
N THR A 72 -15.19 -2.45 8.12
CA THR A 72 -16.40 -1.96 7.44
C THR A 72 -16.25 -0.49 7.06
N VAL A 73 -15.65 0.32 7.94
CA VAL A 73 -15.33 1.73 7.66
C VAL A 73 -14.33 1.82 6.51
N SER A 74 -13.27 1.04 6.56
CA SER A 74 -12.24 1.03 5.50
C SER A 74 -12.83 0.57 4.16
N ALA A 75 -13.62 -0.51 4.15
CA ALA A 75 -14.27 -1.01 2.95
C ALA A 75 -15.23 0.03 2.36
N SER A 76 -16.03 0.70 3.20
CA SER A 76 -16.95 1.75 2.79
C SER A 76 -16.22 2.98 2.21
N LEU A 77 -15.13 3.41 2.84
CA LEU A 77 -14.30 4.51 2.33
C LEU A 77 -13.77 4.20 0.93
N PHE A 78 -13.17 3.03 0.76
CA PHE A 78 -12.62 2.64 -0.55
C PHE A 78 -13.69 2.41 -1.60
N ALA A 79 -14.83 1.81 -1.28
CA ALA A 79 -15.95 1.65 -2.20
C ALA A 79 -16.47 3.03 -2.66
N THR A 80 -16.69 3.97 -1.74
CA THR A 80 -17.16 5.32 -2.05
C THR A 80 -16.14 6.08 -2.93
N LEU A 81 -14.86 6.04 -2.56
CA LEU A 81 -13.81 6.68 -3.35
C LEU A 81 -13.64 6.02 -4.71
N ASN A 82 -13.79 4.70 -4.81
CA ASN A 82 -13.70 3.97 -6.07
C ASN A 82 -14.84 4.38 -7.02
N LEU A 83 -16.06 4.49 -6.52
CA LEU A 83 -17.20 5.05 -7.27
C LEU A 83 -16.91 6.49 -7.73
N ALA A 84 -16.51 7.37 -6.81
CA ALA A 84 -16.23 8.77 -7.11
C ALA A 84 -15.07 8.96 -8.09
N SER A 85 -14.09 8.09 -8.07
CA SER A 85 -12.91 8.11 -8.96
C SER A 85 -13.06 7.29 -10.23
N GLN A 86 -14.22 6.65 -10.46
CA GLN A 86 -14.47 5.78 -11.62
C GLN A 86 -13.48 4.59 -11.69
N GLY A 87 -13.37 3.82 -10.60
CA GLY A 87 -12.58 2.59 -10.58
C GLY A 87 -11.06 2.77 -10.42
N ARG A 88 -10.60 3.94 -9.94
CA ARG A 88 -9.15 4.24 -9.84
C ARG A 88 -8.53 4.02 -8.47
N MET A 89 -9.26 3.48 -7.50
CA MET A 89 -8.72 3.30 -6.15
C MET A 89 -7.94 1.98 -6.00
N GLU A 90 -6.87 2.05 -5.22
CA GLU A 90 -5.98 0.94 -4.88
C GLU A 90 -5.84 0.86 -3.35
N LEU A 91 -6.02 -0.31 -2.76
CA LEU A 91 -5.75 -0.53 -1.34
C LEU A 91 -4.31 -1.00 -1.15
N GLY A 92 -3.41 -0.12 -0.75
CA GLY A 92 -2.12 -0.52 -0.22
C GLY A 92 -2.21 -0.77 1.28
N ILE A 93 -1.89 -1.98 1.74
CA ILE A 93 -2.08 -2.41 3.12
C ILE A 93 -0.88 -3.19 3.66
N GLY A 94 -0.59 -3.02 4.94
CA GLY A 94 0.43 -3.75 5.65
C GLY A 94 0.03 -4.01 7.09
N ARG A 95 0.96 -4.47 7.92
CA ARG A 95 0.69 -4.79 9.33
C ARG A 95 0.59 -3.58 10.27
N GLY A 96 0.93 -2.38 9.79
CA GLY A 96 0.88 -1.16 10.58
C GLY A 96 2.09 -1.00 11.50
N ASP A 97 3.28 -0.98 10.94
CA ASP A 97 4.50 -0.81 11.72
C ASP A 97 4.63 0.61 12.29
N SER A 98 4.85 1.63 11.45
CA SER A 98 5.07 3.02 11.89
C SER A 98 3.88 3.61 12.63
N SER A 99 2.66 3.45 12.10
CA SER A 99 1.44 3.99 12.69
C SER A 99 1.09 3.42 14.06
N ARG A 100 1.55 2.20 14.37
CA ARG A 100 1.31 1.55 15.65
C ARG A 100 2.47 1.75 16.63
N ARG A 101 3.72 1.69 16.17
CA ARG A 101 4.91 1.91 17.01
C ARG A 101 4.90 3.28 17.67
N VAL A 102 4.47 4.32 16.95
CA VAL A 102 4.35 5.69 17.52
C VAL A 102 3.36 5.75 18.69
N LEU A 103 2.43 4.81 18.76
CA LEU A 103 1.48 4.62 19.87
C LEU A 103 1.93 3.57 20.89
N GLY A 104 3.17 3.08 20.82
CA GLY A 104 3.67 2.01 21.67
C GLY A 104 2.99 0.64 21.43
N LYS A 105 2.32 0.44 20.30
CA LYS A 105 1.58 -0.77 19.97
C LYS A 105 2.34 -1.65 19.00
N LYS A 106 2.18 -2.98 19.10
CA LYS A 106 2.75 -3.94 18.14
C LYS A 106 1.97 -3.90 16.83
N PRO A 107 2.61 -4.20 15.67
CA PRO A 107 1.93 -4.44 14.41
C PRO A 107 0.84 -5.51 14.55
N THR A 108 -0.19 -5.46 13.70
CA THR A 108 -1.23 -6.49 13.68
C THR A 108 -0.69 -7.84 13.20
N THR A 109 -1.41 -8.93 13.45
CA THR A 109 -1.01 -10.27 13.01
C THR A 109 -1.24 -10.43 11.50
N LEU A 110 -0.64 -11.46 10.90
CA LEU A 110 -0.86 -11.77 9.47
C LEU A 110 -2.26 -12.32 9.25
N GLU A 111 -2.77 -13.09 10.21
CA GLU A 111 -4.13 -13.62 10.20
C GLU A 111 -5.17 -12.49 10.16
N ASN A 112 -4.99 -11.45 11.00
CA ASN A 112 -5.85 -10.27 10.97
C ASN A 112 -5.75 -9.50 9.64
N LEU A 113 -4.56 -9.47 9.04
CA LEU A 113 -4.37 -8.84 7.73
C LEU A 113 -5.11 -9.62 6.63
N GLU A 114 -4.99 -10.95 6.62
CA GLU A 114 -5.68 -11.81 5.66
C GLU A 114 -7.21 -11.70 5.80
N GLU A 115 -7.71 -11.75 7.03
CA GLU A 115 -9.14 -11.62 7.32
C GLU A 115 -9.68 -10.24 6.94
N PHE A 116 -8.94 -9.17 7.24
CA PHE A 116 -9.30 -7.83 6.81
C PHE A 116 -9.46 -7.74 5.29
N VAL A 117 -8.49 -8.27 4.54
CA VAL A 117 -8.54 -8.26 3.06
C VAL A 117 -9.70 -9.10 2.54
N ARG A 118 -9.99 -10.24 3.18
CA ARG A 118 -11.13 -11.11 2.83
C ARG A 118 -12.46 -10.35 2.99
N ILE A 119 -12.66 -9.72 4.14
CA ILE A 119 -13.88 -8.94 4.43
C ILE A 119 -13.97 -7.74 3.49
N PHE A 120 -12.89 -6.97 3.34
CA PHE A 120 -12.80 -5.81 2.45
C PHE A 120 -13.24 -6.16 1.01
N ARG A 121 -12.71 -7.25 0.45
CA ARG A 121 -13.06 -7.68 -0.91
C ARG A 121 -14.53 -8.08 -1.02
N ASN A 122 -15.04 -8.85 -0.07
CA ASN A 122 -16.42 -9.30 -0.12
C ASN A 122 -17.42 -8.14 0.01
N LEU A 123 -17.19 -7.20 0.92
CA LEU A 123 -18.04 -6.03 1.08
C LEU A 123 -18.02 -5.13 -0.17
N ASN A 124 -16.85 -4.87 -0.74
CA ASN A 124 -16.74 -4.10 -1.99
C ASN A 124 -17.39 -4.81 -3.18
N ALA A 125 -17.35 -6.15 -3.23
CA ALA A 125 -18.05 -6.95 -4.23
C ALA A 125 -19.58 -7.04 -4.01
N GLY A 126 -20.13 -6.37 -2.99
CA GLY A 126 -21.56 -6.42 -2.64
C GLY A 126 -22.01 -7.77 -2.08
N LYS A 127 -21.08 -8.60 -1.62
CA LYS A 127 -21.39 -9.91 -1.00
C LYS A 127 -21.71 -9.73 0.49
N THR A 128 -22.55 -10.61 1.01
CA THR A 128 -22.78 -10.68 2.44
C THR A 128 -21.62 -11.34 3.16
N VAL A 129 -21.17 -10.71 4.26
CA VAL A 129 -20.15 -11.22 5.17
C VAL A 129 -20.77 -11.35 6.55
N ASP A 130 -20.53 -12.46 7.23
CA ASP A 130 -20.84 -12.58 8.64
C ASP A 130 -19.81 -11.83 9.47
N LEU A 131 -20.24 -10.90 10.28
CA LEU A 131 -19.42 -10.14 11.23
C LEU A 131 -19.98 -10.39 12.64
N ASP A 132 -19.33 -11.29 13.37
CA ASP A 132 -19.74 -11.68 14.74
C ASP A 132 -21.23 -12.10 14.83
N GLY A 133 -21.70 -12.89 13.87
CA GLY A 133 -23.08 -13.38 13.78
C GLY A 133 -24.05 -12.40 13.11
N VAL A 134 -23.57 -11.26 12.60
CA VAL A 134 -24.39 -10.26 11.92
C VAL A 134 -24.11 -10.28 10.41
N PRO A 135 -25.10 -10.69 9.56
CA PRO A 135 -24.97 -10.62 8.11
C PRO A 135 -24.87 -9.17 7.63
N THR A 136 -23.73 -8.80 7.09
CA THR A 136 -23.41 -7.43 6.68
C THR A 136 -23.07 -7.37 5.20
N LYS A 137 -23.61 -6.40 4.46
CA LYS A 137 -23.22 -6.12 3.06
C LYS A 137 -23.42 -4.64 2.74
N PHE A 138 -22.80 -4.18 1.65
CA PHE A 138 -23.04 -2.86 1.08
C PHE A 138 -24.03 -2.95 -0.10
N PRO A 139 -25.30 -2.59 0.08
CA PRO A 139 -26.30 -2.69 -0.98
C PRO A 139 -26.12 -1.63 -2.08
N TRP A 140 -25.29 -0.63 -1.85
CA TRP A 140 -25.06 0.53 -2.70
C TRP A 140 -23.78 0.46 -3.54
N THR A 141 -22.92 -0.55 -3.34
CA THR A 141 -21.70 -0.72 -4.16
C THR A 141 -22.05 -1.23 -5.56
N ASN A 142 -21.22 -0.85 -6.55
CA ASN A 142 -21.32 -1.37 -7.91
C ASN A 142 -20.62 -2.73 -8.12
N GLY A 143 -20.01 -3.29 -7.08
CA GLY A 143 -19.30 -4.57 -7.11
C GLY A 143 -17.86 -4.49 -7.62
N GLU A 144 -17.38 -3.32 -7.98
CA GLU A 144 -15.98 -3.11 -8.37
C GLU A 144 -15.07 -3.09 -7.13
N VAL A 145 -14.19 -4.07 -7.05
CA VAL A 145 -13.28 -4.22 -5.92
C VAL A 145 -11.96 -3.52 -6.21
N PRO A 146 -11.54 -2.55 -5.38
CA PRO A 146 -10.20 -1.98 -5.48
C PRO A 146 -9.13 -3.07 -5.34
N ARG A 147 -8.08 -2.99 -6.15
CA ARG A 147 -6.97 -3.94 -6.09
C ARG A 147 -6.23 -3.79 -4.77
N VAL A 148 -5.71 -4.89 -4.27
CA VAL A 148 -5.05 -4.97 -2.97
C VAL A 148 -3.55 -5.18 -3.15
N TRP A 149 -2.76 -4.24 -2.69
CA TRP A 149 -1.31 -4.26 -2.65
C TRP A 149 -0.83 -4.50 -1.23
N VAL A 150 -0.11 -5.59 -1.02
CA VAL A 150 0.34 -5.97 0.32
C VAL A 150 1.81 -5.63 0.52
N ALA A 151 2.10 -4.82 1.55
CA ALA A 151 3.47 -4.52 1.95
C ALA A 151 3.98 -5.55 2.96
N GLY A 152 5.18 -6.06 2.73
CA GLY A 152 5.84 -6.99 3.63
C GLY A 152 7.34 -7.09 3.36
N TYR A 153 8.09 -7.49 4.40
CA TYR A 153 9.54 -7.63 4.31
C TYR A 153 10.03 -9.04 4.66
N GLY A 154 9.45 -9.67 5.68
CA GLY A 154 9.87 -10.99 6.11
C GLY A 154 9.18 -12.11 5.35
N PRO A 155 9.77 -13.32 5.29
CA PRO A 155 9.27 -14.48 4.52
C PRO A 155 7.79 -14.78 4.75
N LYS A 156 7.30 -14.74 6.00
CA LYS A 156 5.89 -14.99 6.32
C LYS A 156 4.97 -13.93 5.71
N ALA A 157 5.32 -12.63 5.86
CA ALA A 157 4.53 -11.53 5.30
C ALA A 157 4.54 -11.53 3.76
N LEU A 158 5.66 -11.91 3.14
CA LEU A 158 5.78 -12.03 1.69
C LEU A 158 4.95 -13.20 1.14
N ARG A 159 4.91 -14.36 1.84
CA ARG A 159 3.98 -15.44 1.48
C ARG A 159 2.53 -15.00 1.61
N THR A 160 2.20 -14.26 2.69
CA THR A 160 0.85 -13.67 2.80
C THR A 160 0.56 -12.74 1.62
N ALA A 161 1.49 -11.87 1.21
CA ALA A 161 1.31 -11.03 0.03
C ALA A 161 1.02 -11.88 -1.23
N GLY A 162 1.71 -12.98 -1.42
CA GLY A 162 1.46 -13.94 -2.49
C GLY A 162 0.07 -14.58 -2.44
N ARG A 163 -0.39 -14.95 -1.23
CA ARG A 163 -1.71 -15.56 -1.05
C ARG A 163 -2.86 -14.61 -1.34
N ILE A 164 -2.76 -13.34 -0.89
CA ILE A 164 -3.92 -12.44 -0.89
C ILE A 164 -3.75 -11.16 -1.72
N GLY A 165 -2.53 -10.77 -2.12
CA GLY A 165 -2.27 -9.52 -2.83
C GLY A 165 -2.53 -9.62 -4.33
N ASP A 166 -3.04 -8.55 -4.94
CA ASP A 166 -3.03 -8.34 -6.40
C ASP A 166 -1.69 -7.69 -6.81
N GLY A 167 -1.01 -7.11 -5.84
CA GLY A 167 0.35 -6.62 -5.94
C GLY A 167 1.10 -6.74 -4.61
N VAL A 168 2.43 -6.68 -4.68
CA VAL A 168 3.32 -6.60 -3.54
C VAL A 168 4.07 -5.26 -3.54
N ILE A 169 4.18 -4.63 -2.36
CA ILE A 169 4.94 -3.40 -2.16
C ILE A 169 6.25 -3.73 -1.45
N LEU A 170 7.36 -3.46 -2.12
CA LEU A 170 8.72 -3.59 -1.60
C LEU A 170 9.35 -2.19 -1.50
N GLN A 171 9.73 -1.78 -0.29
CA GLN A 171 10.24 -0.42 -0.04
C GLN A 171 11.78 -0.36 -0.18
N PHE A 172 12.27 -0.91 -1.27
CA PHE A 172 13.67 -0.86 -1.71
C PHE A 172 13.76 -1.13 -3.21
N ALA A 173 14.89 -0.78 -3.82
CA ALA A 173 15.14 -0.93 -5.26
C ALA A 173 16.42 -1.72 -5.58
N ASP A 174 16.86 -2.57 -4.64
CA ASP A 174 17.96 -3.50 -4.86
C ASP A 174 17.45 -4.75 -5.60
N PRO A 175 17.98 -5.08 -6.80
CA PRO A 175 17.49 -6.19 -7.62
C PRO A 175 17.59 -7.54 -6.94
N ASP A 176 18.66 -7.81 -6.19
CA ASP A 176 18.92 -9.10 -5.55
C ASP A 176 17.97 -9.31 -4.37
N LEU A 177 17.77 -8.26 -3.55
CA LEU A 177 16.78 -8.28 -2.48
C LEU A 177 15.34 -8.42 -3.01
N ILE A 178 15.02 -7.75 -4.12
CA ILE A 178 13.72 -7.90 -4.77
C ILE A 178 13.54 -9.35 -5.25
N ALA A 179 14.51 -9.92 -5.94
CA ALA A 179 14.44 -11.30 -6.43
C ALA A 179 14.25 -12.30 -5.28
N TRP A 180 14.99 -12.12 -4.18
CA TRP A 180 14.86 -12.94 -2.96
C TRP A 180 13.45 -12.82 -2.36
N CYS A 181 12.92 -11.61 -2.20
CA CYS A 181 11.56 -11.39 -1.70
C CYS A 181 10.49 -12.02 -2.58
N LEU A 182 10.65 -11.90 -3.90
CA LEU A 182 9.70 -12.46 -4.87
C LEU A 182 9.69 -14.00 -4.85
N GLY A 183 10.75 -14.66 -4.39
CA GLY A 183 10.76 -16.10 -4.10
C GLY A 183 9.64 -16.47 -3.14
N PHE A 184 9.52 -15.78 -2.00
CA PHE A 184 8.47 -16.03 -1.00
C PHE A 184 7.06 -15.61 -1.48
N VAL A 185 6.95 -14.54 -2.26
CA VAL A 185 5.66 -14.16 -2.86
C VAL A 185 5.18 -15.26 -3.80
N ARG A 186 6.07 -15.84 -4.61
CA ARG A 186 5.77 -16.97 -5.50
C ARG A 186 5.33 -18.20 -4.73
N GLU A 187 6.02 -18.54 -3.63
CA GLU A 187 5.61 -19.65 -2.75
C GLU A 187 4.20 -19.43 -2.20
N GLY A 188 3.90 -18.26 -1.66
CA GLY A 188 2.57 -17.93 -1.16
C GLY A 188 1.48 -17.95 -2.23
N ALA A 189 1.77 -17.48 -3.44
CA ALA A 189 0.85 -17.58 -4.58
C ALA A 189 0.55 -19.07 -4.91
N LYS A 190 1.59 -19.89 -4.95
CA LYS A 190 1.46 -21.36 -5.19
C LYS A 190 0.63 -22.04 -4.11
N GLU A 191 0.86 -21.71 -2.82
CA GLU A 191 0.07 -22.23 -1.68
C GLU A 191 -1.43 -21.95 -1.85
N ALA A 192 -1.78 -20.77 -2.41
CA ALA A 192 -3.17 -20.35 -2.64
C ALA A 192 -3.71 -20.74 -4.03
N GLY A 193 -2.98 -21.50 -4.83
CA GLY A 193 -3.38 -21.87 -6.19
C GLY A 193 -3.47 -20.68 -7.17
N ARG A 194 -2.72 -19.59 -6.91
CA ARG A 194 -2.74 -18.37 -7.71
C ARG A 194 -1.57 -18.33 -8.69
N ASP A 195 -1.80 -17.70 -9.82
CA ASP A 195 -0.78 -17.43 -10.82
C ASP A 195 0.08 -16.24 -10.40
N PHE A 196 1.34 -16.50 -10.07
CA PHE A 196 2.31 -15.45 -9.68
C PHE A 196 2.51 -14.39 -10.77
N SER A 197 2.39 -14.73 -12.05
CA SER A 197 2.58 -13.77 -13.15
C SER A 197 1.54 -12.64 -13.16
N LYS A 198 0.42 -12.81 -12.43
CA LYS A 198 -0.65 -11.82 -12.27
C LYS A 198 -0.47 -10.93 -11.05
N ILE A 199 0.55 -11.18 -10.22
CA ILE A 199 0.87 -10.35 -9.06
C ILE A 199 1.83 -9.26 -9.50
N GLU A 200 1.40 -8.02 -9.40
CA GLU A 200 2.24 -6.88 -9.74
C GLU A 200 3.27 -6.58 -8.65
N VAL A 201 4.39 -6.00 -9.02
CA VAL A 201 5.48 -5.66 -8.09
C VAL A 201 5.72 -4.16 -8.10
N MET A 202 5.60 -3.54 -6.92
CA MET A 202 6.03 -2.17 -6.70
C MET A 202 7.38 -2.18 -5.98
N ALA A 203 8.41 -1.64 -6.64
CA ALA A 203 9.67 -1.28 -6.01
C ALA A 203 9.64 0.22 -5.69
N ALA A 204 9.76 0.58 -4.41
CA ALA A 204 9.69 1.96 -3.97
C ALA A 204 11.06 2.43 -3.45
N ALA A 205 11.58 3.47 -4.07
CA ALA A 205 12.87 4.09 -3.71
C ALA A 205 12.75 5.61 -3.68
N PRO A 206 13.61 6.31 -2.93
CA PRO A 206 13.74 7.74 -3.01
C PRO A 206 14.44 8.10 -4.31
N VAL A 207 13.98 9.16 -4.94
CA VAL A 207 14.57 9.66 -6.19
C VAL A 207 14.84 11.14 -6.07
N TRP A 208 16.03 11.55 -6.49
CA TRP A 208 16.40 12.93 -6.68
C TRP A 208 17.12 13.06 -8.03
N ALA A 209 16.50 13.75 -8.97
CA ALA A 209 17.10 14.00 -10.27
C ALA A 209 18.11 15.15 -10.17
N SER A 210 19.36 14.90 -10.53
CA SER A 210 20.46 15.87 -10.54
C SER A 210 21.58 15.38 -11.43
N ASP A 211 22.26 16.29 -12.10
CA ASP A 211 23.50 16.00 -12.84
C ASP A 211 24.68 15.77 -11.89
N ASP A 212 24.58 16.22 -10.62
CA ASP A 212 25.56 15.97 -9.57
C ASP A 212 25.14 14.81 -8.68
N LEU A 213 25.85 13.68 -8.80
CA LEU A 213 25.62 12.45 -8.04
C LEU A 213 25.78 12.65 -6.53
N LYS A 214 26.70 13.54 -6.09
CA LYS A 214 26.92 13.81 -4.67
C LYS A 214 25.68 14.49 -4.07
N THR A 215 25.18 15.51 -4.72
CA THR A 215 23.94 16.22 -4.35
C THR A 215 22.75 15.25 -4.35
N ALA A 216 22.60 14.41 -5.39
CA ALA A 216 21.52 13.44 -5.46
C ALA A 216 21.55 12.47 -4.26
N ARG A 217 22.74 11.93 -3.91
CA ARG A 217 22.90 11.02 -2.76
C ARG A 217 22.59 11.68 -1.42
N GLU A 218 22.98 12.94 -1.22
CA GLU A 218 22.67 13.67 0.01
C GLU A 218 21.15 13.86 0.17
N HIS A 219 20.45 14.22 -0.89
CA HIS A 219 19.00 14.44 -0.85
C HIS A 219 18.18 13.17 -0.60
N VAL A 220 18.68 11.99 -0.93
CA VAL A 220 17.98 10.72 -0.70
C VAL A 220 18.44 9.97 0.55
N ARG A 221 19.47 10.44 1.26
CA ARG A 221 20.10 9.78 2.42
C ARG A 221 19.13 9.52 3.58
N TRP A 222 18.09 10.33 3.73
CA TRP A 222 17.06 10.17 4.75
C TRP A 222 16.28 8.86 4.63
N PHE A 223 16.11 8.35 3.42
CA PHE A 223 15.25 7.19 3.17
C PHE A 223 15.87 5.87 3.67
N PRO A 224 17.13 5.53 3.38
CA PRO A 224 17.78 4.40 4.00
C PRO A 224 17.73 4.43 5.52
N ALA A 225 17.86 5.60 6.15
CA ALA A 225 17.74 5.75 7.59
C ALA A 225 16.32 5.42 8.09
N LEU A 226 15.28 5.81 7.34
CA LEU A 226 13.89 5.51 7.66
C LEU A 226 13.57 4.02 7.54
N VAL A 227 14.07 3.35 6.50
CA VAL A 227 13.77 1.94 6.20
C VAL A 227 14.78 0.96 6.78
N SER A 228 15.91 1.46 7.32
CA SER A 228 17.00 0.62 7.82
C SER A 228 16.55 -0.40 8.86
N ASN A 229 15.62 -0.06 9.74
CA ASN A 229 15.08 -0.98 10.74
C ASN A 229 14.43 -2.22 10.10
N HIS A 230 13.74 -2.04 8.98
CA HIS A 230 13.09 -3.15 8.26
C HIS A 230 14.11 -4.00 7.51
N VAL A 231 15.08 -3.36 6.85
CA VAL A 231 16.14 -4.05 6.10
C VAL A 231 17.11 -4.76 7.04
N MET A 232 17.50 -4.13 8.16
CA MET A 232 18.36 -4.75 9.17
C MET A 232 17.70 -5.94 9.84
N ASP A 233 16.39 -5.87 10.13
CA ASP A 233 15.63 -7.02 10.63
C ASP A 233 15.62 -8.19 9.63
N LEU A 234 15.57 -7.91 8.32
CA LEU A 234 15.69 -8.92 7.28
C LEU A 234 17.10 -9.53 7.24
N ILE A 235 18.12 -8.70 7.12
CA ILE A 235 19.51 -9.14 7.00
C ILE A 235 19.98 -9.89 8.25
N SER A 236 19.60 -9.43 9.45
CA SER A 236 20.02 -10.06 10.70
C SER A 236 19.35 -11.41 10.97
N LYS A 237 18.10 -11.59 10.52
CA LYS A 237 17.32 -12.81 10.78
C LYS A 237 17.34 -13.81 9.63
N TYR A 238 17.56 -13.35 8.42
CA TYR A 238 17.40 -14.14 7.20
C TYR A 238 18.55 -13.90 6.22
N LYS A 239 19.81 -13.84 6.72
CA LYS A 239 20.97 -13.65 5.84
C LYS A 239 20.79 -14.49 4.57
N PRO A 240 20.73 -13.87 3.37
CA PRO A 240 21.01 -14.60 2.16
C PRO A 240 22.49 -15.02 2.25
N GLU A 241 22.78 -16.29 2.05
CA GLU A 241 24.13 -16.81 1.88
C GLU A 241 24.77 -16.20 0.65
#